data_124b4921a697878fa3da10e08979acb3
#
_entry.id   124b4921a697878fa3da10e08979acb3
#
_cell.length_a   1.000
_cell.length_b   1.000
_cell.length_c   1.000
_cell.angle_alpha   90.00
_cell.angle_beta   90.00
_cell.angle_gamma   90.00
#
_symmetry.space_group_name_H-M   'P 1'
#
loop_
_entity.id
_entity.type
_entity.pdbx_description
1 polymer ?
#
loop_
_entity_poly.entity_id
_entity_poly.type
_entity_poly.pdbx_seq_one_letter_code
_entity_poly.pdbx_strand_id
1 'polypeptide(L)'
;SQRAMRLQARVMAMKFHGMRLMSATTSGEDSPLPRLIVKLQTCELNYQLSALAVDVLGELGLLLPDSAEVRSHGTWPRRNMFDIGMIIGGGTAQIQKNIIAERGLGLPREPKLALGESKDKHGL
;
A
#
# COMPACT_ATOMS: atom_id res chain seq x y z
N SER A 1 -12.38 12.34 15.47
CA SER A 1 -12.90 12.79 14.16
C SER A 1 -13.39 11.59 13.36
N GLN A 2 -14.31 11.79 12.43
CA GLN A 2 -14.81 10.73 11.54
C GLN A 2 -13.68 10.02 10.78
N ARG A 3 -12.64 10.76 10.37
CA ARG A 3 -11.47 10.18 9.69
C ARG A 3 -10.76 9.16 10.58
N ALA A 4 -10.55 9.47 11.86
CA ALA A 4 -9.94 8.54 12.81
C ALA A 4 -10.78 7.28 13.00
N MET A 5 -12.08 7.41 13.14
CA MET A 5 -12.99 6.26 13.28
C MET A 5 -13.00 5.35 12.05
N ARG A 6 -13.00 5.94 10.85
CA ARG A 6 -12.89 5.17 9.60
C ARG A 6 -11.58 4.38 9.52
N LEU A 7 -10.47 5.01 9.88
CA LEU A 7 -9.17 4.34 9.90
C LEU A 7 -9.12 3.24 10.95
N GLN A 8 -9.68 3.46 12.14
CA GLN A 8 -9.80 2.42 13.16
C GLN A 8 -10.61 1.22 12.67
N ALA A 9 -11.73 1.44 12.01
CA ALA A 9 -12.53 0.37 11.42
C ALA A 9 -11.72 -0.43 10.37
N ARG A 10 -10.92 0.24 9.53
CA ARG A 10 -10.03 -0.42 8.57
C ARG A 10 -8.92 -1.22 9.26
N VAL A 11 -8.33 -0.73 10.33
CA VAL A 11 -7.35 -1.49 11.15
C VAL A 11 -7.98 -2.77 11.69
N MET A 12 -9.20 -2.69 12.23
CA MET A 12 -9.92 -3.86 12.70
C MET A 12 -10.22 -4.85 11.58
N ALA A 13 -10.65 -4.37 10.42
CA ALA A 13 -10.89 -5.21 9.25
C ALA A 13 -9.61 -5.94 8.82
N MET A 14 -8.45 -5.25 8.80
CA MET A 14 -7.16 -5.86 8.49
C MET A 14 -6.74 -6.90 9.52
N LYS A 15 -7.01 -6.67 10.80
CA LYS A 15 -6.78 -7.67 11.86
C LYS A 15 -7.58 -8.96 11.61
N PHE A 16 -8.87 -8.83 11.35
CA PHE A 16 -9.72 -10.00 11.04
C PHE A 16 -9.31 -10.67 9.73
N HIS A 17 -8.90 -9.89 8.74
CA HIS A 17 -8.37 -10.44 7.50
C HIS A 17 -7.10 -11.28 7.74
N GLY A 18 -6.18 -10.79 8.58
CA GLY A 18 -5.00 -11.55 8.99
C GLY A 18 -5.35 -12.85 9.71
N MET A 19 -6.32 -12.83 10.63
CA MET A 19 -6.81 -14.04 11.31
C MET A 19 -7.41 -15.04 10.32
N ARG A 20 -8.19 -14.57 9.36
CA ARG A 20 -8.75 -15.41 8.29
C ARG A 20 -7.66 -16.07 7.45
N LEU A 21 -6.60 -15.34 7.09
CA LEU A 21 -5.46 -15.89 6.37
C LEU A 21 -4.76 -16.99 7.15
N MET A 22 -4.53 -16.78 8.45
CA MET A 22 -3.94 -17.80 9.32
C MET A 22 -4.81 -19.05 9.40
N SER A 23 -6.10 -18.89 9.59
CA SER A 23 -7.06 -20.01 9.63
C SER A 23 -7.08 -20.77 8.30
N ALA A 24 -7.14 -20.08 7.16
CA ALA A 24 -7.12 -20.71 5.83
C ALA A 24 -5.84 -21.50 5.58
N THR A 25 -4.68 -20.97 6.02
CA THR A 25 -3.40 -21.70 5.92
C THR A 25 -3.42 -22.98 6.75
N THR A 26 -4.02 -22.94 7.94
CA THR A 26 -4.11 -24.12 8.83
C THR A 26 -5.09 -25.17 8.29
N SER A 27 -6.19 -24.76 7.66
CA SER A 27 -7.19 -25.67 7.08
C SER A 27 -6.83 -26.19 5.68
N GLY A 28 -5.73 -25.75 5.10
CA GLY A 28 -5.31 -26.14 3.76
C GLY A 28 -6.10 -25.46 2.63
N GLU A 29 -6.93 -24.47 2.93
CA GLU A 29 -7.61 -23.65 1.93
C GLU A 29 -6.63 -22.62 1.35
N ASP A 30 -6.19 -22.82 0.13
CA ASP A 30 -5.24 -21.92 -0.53
C ASP A 30 -5.95 -21.02 -1.56
N SER A 31 -6.64 -20.00 -1.06
CA SER A 31 -7.16 -18.93 -1.91
C SER A 31 -6.12 -17.82 -2.07
N PRO A 32 -5.64 -17.51 -3.27
CA PRO A 32 -4.62 -16.47 -3.47
C PRO A 32 -5.17 -15.05 -3.26
N LEU A 33 -6.45 -14.82 -3.52
CA LEU A 33 -7.06 -13.49 -3.50
C LEU A 33 -6.91 -12.76 -2.17
N PRO A 34 -7.18 -13.36 -0.99
CA PRO A 34 -6.99 -12.69 0.28
C PRO A 34 -5.55 -12.25 0.53
N ARG A 35 -4.55 -13.03 0.05
CA ARG A 35 -3.13 -12.66 0.20
C ARG A 35 -2.73 -11.49 -0.69
N LEU A 36 -3.26 -11.45 -1.93
CA LEU A 36 -2.93 -10.41 -2.91
C LEU A 36 -3.35 -9.01 -2.45
N ILE A 37 -4.46 -8.90 -1.71
CA ILE A 37 -4.97 -7.61 -1.24
C ILE A 37 -4.25 -7.08 0.02
N VAL A 38 -3.54 -7.93 0.77
CA VAL A 38 -2.88 -7.54 2.04
C VAL A 38 -1.90 -6.40 1.83
N LYS A 39 -0.98 -6.56 0.88
CA LYS A 39 0.06 -5.55 0.62
C LYS A 39 -0.56 -4.20 0.26
N LEU A 40 -1.51 -4.19 -0.68
CA LEU A 40 -2.18 -2.98 -1.13
C LEU A 40 -2.91 -2.28 0.03
N GLN A 41 -3.75 -3.00 0.76
CA GLN A 41 -4.53 -2.45 1.85
C GLN A 41 -3.66 -1.97 3.02
N THR A 42 -2.62 -2.73 3.37
CA THR A 42 -1.71 -2.38 4.48
C THR A 42 -0.91 -1.11 4.17
N CYS A 43 -0.34 -1.00 2.96
CA CYS A 43 0.43 0.18 2.58
C CYS A 43 -0.44 1.43 2.54
N GLU A 44 -1.63 1.35 1.95
CA GLU A 44 -2.58 2.47 1.92
C GLU A 44 -3.04 2.88 3.33
N LEU A 45 -3.33 1.91 4.20
CA LEU A 45 -3.77 2.15 5.56
C LEU A 45 -2.67 2.80 6.41
N ASN A 46 -1.45 2.30 6.34
CA ASN A 46 -0.31 2.87 7.05
C ASN A 46 -0.07 4.32 6.65
N TYR A 47 -0.06 4.61 5.36
CA TYR A 47 0.08 5.98 4.86
C TYR A 47 -1.03 6.90 5.38
N GLN A 48 -2.29 6.45 5.35
CA GLN A 48 -3.42 7.26 5.83
C GLN A 48 -3.38 7.49 7.34
N LEU A 49 -2.87 6.52 8.12
CA LEU A 49 -2.69 6.66 9.56
C LEU A 49 -1.59 7.65 9.90
N SER A 50 -0.43 7.53 9.26
CA SER A 50 0.69 8.44 9.49
C SER A 50 0.38 9.85 8.98
N ALA A 51 -0.32 10.01 7.86
CA ALA A 51 -0.80 11.29 7.38
C ALA A 51 -1.80 11.93 8.36
N LEU A 52 -2.73 11.16 8.93
CA LEU A 52 -3.62 11.69 9.97
C LEU A 52 -2.84 12.18 11.20
N ALA A 53 -1.81 11.44 11.61
CA ALA A 53 -0.99 11.83 12.75
C ALA A 53 -0.23 13.15 12.49
N VAL A 54 0.31 13.32 11.28
CA VAL A 54 0.96 14.57 10.86
C VAL A 54 -0.06 15.72 10.82
N ASP A 55 -1.26 15.50 10.27
CA ASP A 55 -2.33 16.50 10.25
C ASP A 55 -2.75 16.95 11.67
N VAL A 56 -2.82 16.01 12.61
CA VAL A 56 -3.16 16.31 14.03
C VAL A 56 -2.06 17.13 14.72
N LEU A 57 -0.79 16.90 14.37
CA LEU A 57 0.33 17.66 14.87
C LEU A 57 0.38 19.09 14.29
N GLY A 58 -0.26 19.34 13.15
CA GLY A 58 -0.23 20.62 12.47
C GLY A 58 1.20 21.04 12.13
N GLU A 59 1.57 22.28 12.43
CA GLU A 59 2.92 22.81 12.17
C GLU A 59 4.04 22.01 12.86
N LEU A 60 3.76 21.42 14.03
CA LEU A 60 4.72 20.57 14.74
C LEU A 60 5.03 19.28 13.98
N GLY A 61 4.17 18.86 13.06
CA GLY A 61 4.38 17.73 12.17
C GLY A 61 5.42 17.97 11.08
N LEU A 62 5.88 19.21 10.90
CA LEU A 62 6.92 19.59 9.94
C LEU A 62 8.31 19.68 10.57
N LEU A 63 8.40 19.55 11.90
CA LEU A 63 9.65 19.69 12.63
C LEU A 63 10.56 18.47 12.42
N LEU A 64 11.85 18.75 12.27
CA LEU A 64 12.88 17.71 12.21
C LEU A 64 13.05 17.05 13.59
N PRO A 65 13.56 15.80 13.64
CA PRO A 65 13.74 15.05 14.89
C PRO A 65 14.56 15.78 15.97
N ASP A 66 15.50 16.63 15.56
CA ASP A 66 16.41 17.34 16.45
C ASP A 66 15.88 18.71 16.91
N SER A 67 14.67 19.08 16.51
CA SER A 67 14.04 20.34 16.94
C SER A 67 13.60 20.27 18.39
N ALA A 68 13.74 21.36 19.16
CA ALA A 68 13.41 21.40 20.59
C ALA A 68 11.91 21.15 20.86
N GLU A 69 11.03 21.61 19.96
CA GLU A 69 9.58 21.48 20.06
C GLU A 69 9.04 20.19 19.45
N VAL A 70 9.90 19.31 18.93
CA VAL A 70 9.46 18.08 18.26
C VAL A 70 8.63 17.19 19.19
N ARG A 71 7.52 16.67 18.67
CA ARG A 71 6.66 15.72 19.37
C ARG A 71 6.97 14.29 18.95
N SER A 72 6.88 13.36 19.90
CA SER A 72 7.10 11.93 19.64
C SER A 72 8.44 11.65 18.92
N HIS A 73 9.48 12.42 19.22
CA HIS A 73 10.82 12.30 18.59
C HIS A 73 10.79 12.32 17.06
N GLY A 74 9.88 13.08 16.45
CA GLY A 74 9.72 13.16 15.00
C GLY A 74 9.28 11.85 14.33
N THR A 75 8.72 10.92 15.09
CA THR A 75 8.31 9.60 14.59
C THR A 75 7.29 9.69 13.47
N TRP A 76 6.26 10.55 13.62
CA TRP A 76 5.17 10.60 12.66
C TRP A 76 5.55 11.19 11.31
N PRO A 77 6.27 12.33 11.21
CA PRO A 77 6.79 12.80 9.93
C PRO A 77 7.67 11.78 9.23
N ARG A 78 8.63 11.17 9.94
CA ARG A 78 9.48 10.11 9.38
C ARG A 78 8.68 8.92 8.88
N ARG A 79 7.70 8.49 9.67
CA ARG A 79 6.83 7.37 9.30
C ARG A 79 6.03 7.68 8.05
N ASN A 80 5.46 8.88 7.94
CA ASN A 80 4.70 9.28 6.77
C ASN A 80 5.55 9.27 5.49
N MET A 81 6.78 9.80 5.56
CA MET A 81 7.71 9.76 4.42
C MET A 81 8.08 8.32 4.04
N PHE A 82 8.33 7.46 5.03
CA PHE A 82 8.60 6.04 4.79
C PHE A 82 7.40 5.34 4.14
N ASP A 83 6.18 5.62 4.61
CA ASP A 83 4.95 5.01 4.10
C ASP A 83 4.66 5.42 2.65
N ILE A 84 5.04 6.63 2.22
CA ILE A 84 5.01 7.04 0.80
C ILE A 84 5.90 6.10 -0.04
N GLY A 85 7.12 5.82 0.43
CA GLY A 85 8.03 4.88 -0.22
C GLY A 85 7.45 3.46 -0.30
N MET A 86 6.75 3.03 0.74
CA MET A 86 6.13 1.70 0.80
C MET A 86 4.95 1.51 -0.18
N ILE A 87 4.25 2.59 -0.55
CA ILE A 87 3.20 2.53 -1.59
C ILE A 87 3.81 2.15 -2.95
N ILE A 88 5.03 2.59 -3.23
CA ILE A 88 5.76 2.34 -4.48
C ILE A 88 6.54 1.04 -4.40
N GLY A 89 7.17 0.78 -3.26
CA GLY A 89 8.03 -0.37 -3.00
C GLY A 89 7.30 -1.72 -3.16
N GLY A 90 7.92 -2.66 -3.86
CA GLY A 90 7.33 -3.99 -4.08
C GLY A 90 6.12 -4.02 -5.02
N GLY A 91 5.98 -3.02 -5.87
CA GLY A 91 4.89 -2.85 -6.84
C GLY A 91 3.91 -1.76 -6.45
N THR A 92 3.65 -0.84 -7.39
CA THR A 92 2.70 0.25 -7.21
C THR A 92 1.28 -0.26 -6.96
N ALA A 93 0.39 0.61 -6.48
CA ALA A 93 -1.01 0.28 -6.28
C ALA A 93 -1.68 -0.22 -7.58
N GLN A 94 -1.34 0.36 -8.74
CA GLN A 94 -1.84 -0.06 -10.05
C GLN A 94 -1.38 -1.47 -10.41
N ILE A 95 -0.09 -1.77 -10.24
CA ILE A 95 0.45 -3.11 -10.47
C ILE A 95 -0.21 -4.14 -9.52
N GLN A 96 -0.38 -3.79 -8.25
CA GLN A 96 -1.07 -4.66 -7.29
C GLN A 96 -2.53 -4.91 -7.70
N LYS A 97 -3.24 -3.90 -8.18
CA LYS A 97 -4.62 -4.04 -8.69
C LYS A 97 -4.67 -4.92 -9.93
N ASN A 98 -3.71 -4.78 -10.85
CA ASN A 98 -3.62 -5.66 -12.02
C ASN A 98 -3.38 -7.13 -11.62
N ILE A 99 -2.48 -7.37 -10.67
CA ILE A 99 -2.25 -8.73 -10.15
C ILE A 99 -3.51 -9.29 -9.50
N ILE A 100 -4.25 -8.50 -8.72
CA ILE A 100 -5.52 -8.90 -8.11
C ILE A 100 -6.54 -9.22 -9.20
N ALA A 101 -6.66 -8.36 -10.21
CA ALA A 101 -7.59 -8.55 -11.32
C ALA A 101 -7.29 -9.85 -12.10
N GLU A 102 -6.04 -10.03 -12.51
CA GLU A 102 -5.65 -11.17 -13.34
C GLU A 102 -5.61 -12.49 -12.54
N ARG A 103 -4.91 -12.50 -11.40
CA ARG A 103 -4.67 -13.74 -10.65
C ARG A 103 -5.72 -14.04 -9.60
N GLY A 104 -6.36 -12.99 -9.06
CA GLY A 104 -7.36 -13.13 -8.02
C GLY A 104 -8.78 -13.28 -8.58
N LEU A 105 -9.12 -12.48 -9.58
CA LEU A 105 -10.46 -12.43 -10.17
C LEU A 105 -10.55 -13.12 -11.55
N GLY A 106 -9.42 -13.56 -12.13
CA GLY A 106 -9.40 -14.22 -13.43
C GLY A 106 -9.74 -13.31 -14.61
N LEU A 107 -9.56 -11.98 -14.46
CA LEU A 107 -9.82 -11.05 -15.55
C LEU A 107 -8.75 -11.16 -16.64
N PRO A 108 -9.10 -10.88 -17.92
CA PRO A 108 -8.14 -10.92 -19.00
C PRO A 108 -7.03 -9.89 -18.81
N ARG A 109 -5.84 -10.27 -19.25
CA ARG A 109 -4.70 -9.34 -19.29
C ARG A 109 -4.93 -8.23 -20.30
N GLU A 110 -4.35 -7.06 -19.99
CA GLU A 110 -4.25 -5.97 -20.94
C GLU A 110 -3.47 -6.43 -22.18
N PRO A 111 -3.97 -6.16 -23.40
CA PRO A 111 -3.25 -6.48 -24.62
C PRO A 111 -1.86 -5.84 -24.61
N LYS A 112 -0.82 -6.62 -24.89
CA LYS A 112 0.50 -6.06 -25.11
C LYS A 112 0.45 -5.19 -26.36
N LEU A 113 0.69 -3.89 -26.22
CA LEU A 113 0.96 -3.03 -27.36
C LEU A 113 2.17 -3.66 -28.11
N ALA A 114 1.95 -4.06 -29.36
CA ALA A 114 3.06 -4.34 -30.25
C ALA A 114 3.82 -3.03 -30.43
N LEU A 115 4.85 -2.82 -29.64
CA LEU A 115 5.86 -1.80 -29.95
C LEU A 115 6.41 -2.22 -31.31
N GLY A 116 6.07 -1.44 -32.34
CA GLY A 116 6.48 -1.72 -33.70
C GLY A 116 7.95 -2.07 -33.74
N GLU A 117 8.29 -3.20 -34.34
CA GLU A 117 9.65 -3.49 -34.73
C GLU A 117 10.15 -2.28 -35.52
N SER A 118 11.04 -1.51 -34.92
CA SER A 118 11.85 -0.54 -35.65
C SER A 118 12.64 -1.35 -36.68
N LYS A 119 12.15 -1.38 -37.91
CA LYS A 119 12.90 -1.88 -39.05
C LYS A 119 14.01 -0.88 -39.35
N ASP A 120 15.08 -0.90 -38.55
CA ASP A 120 16.35 -0.33 -38.99
C ASP A 120 16.96 -1.25 -40.05
N LYS A 121 16.34 -1.18 -41.24
CA LYS A 121 17.01 -1.51 -42.49
C LYS A 121 17.80 -0.27 -42.94
N HIS A 122 18.93 -0.08 -42.40
CA HIS A 122 19.98 0.63 -43.12
C HIS A 122 21.15 -0.35 -43.36
N GLY A 123 20.99 -1.08 -44.45
CA GLY A 123 22.15 -1.60 -45.17
C GLY A 123 22.90 -0.45 -45.81
N LEU A 124 24.14 -0.37 -45.53
CA LEU A 124 25.25 0.05 -46.41
C LEU A 124 26.43 -0.84 -46.10
#